data_5bb29ce49ea2e9015d86a40c2ac741cb
#
_entry.id   5bb29ce49ea2e9015d86a40c2ac741cb
#
_cell.length_a   1.000
_cell.length_b   1.000
_cell.length_c   1.000
_cell.angle_alpha   90.00
_cell.angle_beta   90.00
_cell.angle_gamma   90.00
#
_symmetry.space_group_name_H-M   'P 1'
#
loop_
_entity.id
_entity.type
_entity.pdbx_description
1 polymer ?
#
loop_
_entity_poly.entity_id
_entity_poly.type
_entity_poly.pdbx_seq_one_letter_code
_entity_poly.pdbx_strand_id
1 'polypeptide(L)'
;LAARLRERHGVDAAVLHADDGIVLRLPDTLSDATWDVAAGRWRGPEGPRVELEDLLIDPDEVAEAVRTQLGGSALFAARFREAAARSLLLPRRRPDRRQPLWQQRQRSSQLLGVASRFPDFPVLLEAARECLQDDFDVDGLARLMRDVAARRVRVVEVTTPTPSPFARSLLFGYTAQFLYEGDAPLAERRAAA
;
A
#
# COMPACT_ATOMS: atom_id res chain seq x y z
N LEU A 1 0.75 5.19 3.52
CA LEU A 1 -0.26 5.53 4.53
C LEU A 1 -0.41 4.41 5.57
N ALA A 2 -0.71 3.14 5.18
CA ALA A 2 -0.93 2.05 6.16
C ALA A 2 0.24 1.87 7.14
N ALA A 3 1.48 1.85 6.64
CA ALA A 3 2.68 1.75 7.50
C ALA A 3 2.78 2.93 8.48
N ARG A 4 2.53 4.15 8.02
CA ARG A 4 2.54 5.36 8.86
C ARG A 4 1.47 5.31 9.96
N LEU A 5 0.26 4.84 9.64
CA LEU A 5 -0.81 4.67 10.63
C LEU A 5 -0.45 3.59 11.66
N ARG A 6 0.18 2.51 11.22
CA ARG A 6 0.67 1.47 12.14
C ARG A 6 1.76 2.00 13.06
N GLU A 7 2.71 2.76 12.55
CA GLU A 7 3.81 3.34 13.33
C GLU A 7 3.33 4.39 14.33
N ARG A 8 2.40 5.27 13.91
CA ARG A 8 1.92 6.37 14.77
C ARG A 8 0.86 5.95 15.78
N HIS A 9 -0.06 5.12 15.34
CA HIS A 9 -1.27 4.81 16.10
C HIS A 9 -1.41 3.33 16.47
N GLY A 10 -0.50 2.46 16.00
CA GLY A 10 -0.65 1.01 16.18
C GLY A 10 -1.84 0.42 15.42
N VAL A 11 -2.38 1.12 14.42
CA VAL A 11 -3.59 0.74 13.72
C VAL A 11 -3.27 0.05 12.41
N ASP A 12 -3.77 -1.17 12.24
CA ASP A 12 -3.74 -1.88 10.96
C ASP A 12 -4.88 -1.41 10.05
N ALA A 13 -4.54 -0.59 9.07
CA ALA A 13 -5.47 -0.09 8.08
C ALA A 13 -5.44 -0.97 6.82
N ALA A 14 -6.60 -1.47 6.39
CA ALA A 14 -6.72 -2.04 5.05
C ALA A 14 -6.87 -0.90 4.03
N VAL A 15 -6.08 -0.93 2.97
CA VAL A 15 -6.01 0.13 1.97
C VAL A 15 -6.40 -0.39 0.61
N LEU A 16 -7.33 0.29 -0.04
CA LEU A 16 -7.63 0.13 -1.46
C LEU A 16 -7.43 1.48 -2.14
N HIS A 17 -6.85 1.48 -3.33
CA HIS A 17 -6.64 2.69 -4.11
C HIS A 17 -7.15 2.51 -5.55
N ALA A 18 -7.54 3.60 -6.15
CA ALA A 18 -7.85 3.75 -7.56
C ALA A 18 -7.38 5.12 -8.02
N ASP A 19 -7.53 5.44 -9.32
CA ASP A 19 -7.05 6.71 -9.89
C ASP A 19 -7.73 7.94 -9.29
N ASP A 20 -8.95 7.77 -8.78
CA ASP A 20 -9.80 8.84 -8.23
C ASP A 20 -9.80 8.89 -6.70
N GLY A 21 -9.13 7.99 -6.00
CA GLY A 21 -9.08 8.04 -4.55
C GLY A 21 -8.48 6.85 -3.83
N ILE A 22 -8.49 6.96 -2.51
CA ILE A 22 -7.99 5.94 -1.59
C ILE A 22 -9.06 5.66 -0.54
N VAL A 23 -9.37 4.38 -0.33
CA VAL A 23 -10.20 3.92 0.79
C VAL A 23 -9.29 3.35 1.85
N LEU A 24 -9.44 3.85 3.07
CA LEU A 24 -8.81 3.30 4.26
C LEU A 24 -9.92 2.69 5.14
N ARG A 25 -9.83 1.39 5.38
CA ARG A 25 -10.65 0.75 6.40
C ARG A 25 -9.86 0.66 7.68
N LEU A 26 -10.34 1.36 8.69
CA LEU A 26 -9.78 1.31 10.04
C LEU A 26 -10.55 0.29 10.88
N PRO A 27 -9.90 -0.36 11.87
CA PRO A 27 -10.63 -1.19 12.83
C PRO A 27 -11.67 -0.34 13.55
N ASP A 28 -12.83 -0.93 13.81
CA ASP A 28 -13.91 -0.28 14.52
C ASP A 28 -13.54 -0.16 16.00
N THR A 29 -13.12 1.02 16.40
CA THR A 29 -12.86 1.35 17.81
C THR A 29 -14.14 1.76 18.56
N LEU A 30 -15.26 1.85 17.85
CA LEU A 30 -16.57 2.20 18.46
C LEU A 30 -17.19 1.06 19.27
N SER A 31 -16.70 -0.19 19.12
CA SER A 31 -17.20 -1.34 19.89
C SER A 31 -17.01 -1.20 21.39
N ASP A 32 -16.10 -0.34 21.82
CA ASP A 32 -15.78 -0.09 23.23
C ASP A 32 -16.45 1.20 23.77
N ALA A 33 -17.42 1.75 23.04
CA ALA A 33 -18.22 2.86 23.54
C ALA A 33 -19.02 2.41 24.78
N THR A 34 -18.67 2.98 25.93
CA THR A 34 -19.34 2.69 27.21
C THR A 34 -20.25 3.85 27.60
N TRP A 35 -21.42 3.53 28.17
CA TRP A 35 -22.28 4.54 28.72
C TRP A 35 -21.72 5.02 30.05
N ASP A 36 -21.26 6.27 30.13
CA ASP A 36 -20.84 6.89 31.38
C ASP A 36 -22.07 7.34 32.16
N VAL A 37 -22.44 6.54 33.15
CA VAL A 37 -23.63 6.79 34.00
C VAL A 37 -23.49 8.09 34.78
N ALA A 38 -22.29 8.45 35.22
CA ALA A 38 -22.05 9.66 36.00
C ALA A 38 -22.15 10.92 35.15
N ALA A 39 -21.71 10.85 33.90
CA ALA A 39 -21.74 11.98 32.97
C ALA A 39 -23.02 12.01 32.12
N GLY A 40 -23.88 10.96 32.15
CA GLY A 40 -25.09 10.87 31.35
C GLY A 40 -24.84 10.90 29.83
N ARG A 41 -23.72 10.42 29.38
CA ARG A 41 -23.32 10.43 27.96
C ARG A 41 -22.55 9.20 27.56
N TRP A 42 -22.57 8.90 26.27
CA TRP A 42 -21.69 7.90 25.70
C TRP A 42 -20.23 8.42 25.76
N ARG A 43 -19.36 7.67 26.40
CA ARG A 43 -17.94 7.85 26.30
C ARG A 43 -17.51 7.02 25.09
N GLY A 44 -17.08 7.70 24.05
CA GLY A 44 -16.50 7.05 22.88
C GLY A 44 -15.23 6.28 23.25
N PRO A 45 -14.80 5.35 22.42
CA PRO A 45 -13.58 4.62 22.65
C PRO A 45 -12.40 5.60 22.78
N GLU A 46 -11.54 5.36 23.74
CA GLU A 46 -10.26 6.07 23.89
C GLU A 46 -9.22 5.52 22.88
N GLY A 47 -9.67 5.01 21.72
CA GLY A 47 -8.79 4.53 20.68
C GLY A 47 -8.12 5.66 19.90
N PRO A 48 -6.99 5.38 19.24
CA PRO A 48 -6.30 6.36 18.42
C PRO A 48 -7.23 6.87 17.31
N ARG A 49 -7.50 8.17 17.30
CA ARG A 49 -8.22 8.81 16.22
C ARG A 49 -7.24 9.10 15.10
N VAL A 50 -7.55 8.61 13.91
CA VAL A 50 -6.82 9.00 12.70
C VAL A 50 -7.39 10.34 12.24
N GLU A 51 -6.55 11.34 12.23
CA GLU A 51 -6.90 12.71 11.83
C GLU A 51 -6.39 12.99 10.39
N LEU A 52 -6.83 14.07 9.79
CA LEU A 52 -6.42 14.45 8.44
C LEU A 52 -4.90 14.61 8.33
N GLU A 53 -4.27 15.15 9.38
CA GLU A 53 -2.82 15.36 9.45
C GLU A 53 -2.02 14.05 9.36
N ASP A 54 -2.60 12.93 9.79
CA ASP A 54 -1.97 11.62 9.68
C ASP A 54 -1.90 11.12 8.22
N LEU A 55 -2.81 11.62 7.38
CA LEU A 55 -2.88 11.26 5.97
C LEU A 55 -2.02 12.17 5.09
N LEU A 56 -1.67 13.35 5.58
CA LEU A 56 -0.81 14.28 4.88
C LEU A 56 0.67 14.00 5.21
N ILE A 57 1.49 13.91 4.17
CA ILE A 57 2.93 13.66 4.29
C ILE A 57 3.65 14.99 4.08
N ASP A 58 4.67 15.27 4.89
CA ASP A 58 5.52 16.41 4.64
C ASP A 58 6.12 16.33 3.22
N PRO A 59 6.03 17.38 2.41
CA PRO A 59 6.55 17.36 1.04
C PRO A 59 8.00 16.89 0.92
N ASP A 60 8.83 17.24 1.89
CA ASP A 60 10.26 16.91 1.90
C ASP A 60 10.50 15.45 2.34
N GLU A 61 9.55 14.82 3.02
CA GLU A 61 9.59 13.42 3.45
C GLU A 61 9.02 12.44 2.42
N VAL A 62 8.26 12.92 1.41
CA VAL A 62 7.55 12.07 0.45
C VAL A 62 8.48 11.04 -0.20
N ALA A 63 9.61 11.49 -0.74
CA ALA A 63 10.54 10.62 -1.46
C ALA A 63 11.12 9.52 -0.55
N GLU A 64 11.45 9.85 0.68
CA GLU A 64 12.00 8.90 1.64
C GLU A 64 10.93 7.93 2.14
N ALA A 65 9.72 8.42 2.40
CA ALA A 65 8.59 7.58 2.80
C ALA A 65 8.26 6.52 1.72
N VAL A 66 8.32 6.90 0.43
CA VAL A 66 8.11 5.96 -0.68
C VAL A 66 9.25 4.95 -0.77
N ARG A 67 10.51 5.40 -0.69
CA ARG A 67 11.69 4.52 -0.75
C ARG A 67 11.67 3.46 0.35
N THR A 68 11.37 3.86 1.58
CA THR A 68 11.34 2.96 2.74
C THR A 68 10.31 1.85 2.57
N GLN A 69 9.17 2.14 1.96
CA GLN A 69 8.09 1.16 1.76
C GLN A 69 8.25 0.33 0.46
N LEU A 70 9.11 0.79 -0.46
CA LEU A 70 9.25 0.18 -1.78
C LEU A 70 9.68 -1.29 -1.71
N GLY A 71 10.70 -1.59 -0.91
CA GLY A 71 11.34 -2.92 -0.87
C GLY A 71 10.43 -4.07 -0.50
N GLY A 72 9.36 -3.82 0.26
CA GLY A 72 8.34 -4.80 0.65
C GLY A 72 7.16 -4.89 -0.33
N SER A 73 7.15 -4.11 -1.42
CA SER A 73 6.01 -4.03 -2.31
C SER A 73 6.00 -5.15 -3.37
N ALA A 74 4.80 -5.59 -3.75
CA ALA A 74 4.60 -6.54 -4.84
C ALA A 74 5.09 -5.98 -6.19
N LEU A 75 4.99 -4.66 -6.37
CA LEU A 75 5.48 -3.97 -7.56
C LEU A 75 7.00 -4.09 -7.68
N PHE A 76 7.72 -3.79 -6.59
CA PHE A 76 9.18 -3.93 -6.57
C PHE A 76 9.64 -5.37 -6.88
N ALA A 77 8.97 -6.36 -6.27
CA ALA A 77 9.26 -7.76 -6.56
C ALA A 77 9.00 -8.13 -8.04
N ALA A 78 7.98 -7.53 -8.67
CA ALA A 78 7.71 -7.71 -10.09
C ALA A 78 8.79 -7.06 -10.97
N ARG A 79 9.16 -5.80 -10.70
CA ARG A 79 10.21 -5.08 -11.44
C ARG A 79 11.58 -5.75 -11.26
N PHE A 80 11.91 -6.17 -10.04
CA PHE A 80 13.13 -6.95 -9.81
C PHE A 80 13.16 -8.23 -10.64
N ARG A 81 12.06 -8.96 -10.74
CA ARG A 81 11.98 -10.17 -11.57
C ARG A 81 12.22 -9.86 -13.03
N GLU A 82 11.64 -8.77 -13.55
CA GLU A 82 11.82 -8.33 -14.93
C GLU A 82 13.27 -7.91 -15.19
N ALA A 83 13.85 -7.09 -14.33
CA ALA A 83 15.24 -6.65 -14.41
C ALA A 83 16.21 -7.85 -14.33
N ALA A 84 15.97 -8.78 -13.39
CA ALA A 84 16.78 -10.00 -13.26
C ALA A 84 16.66 -10.91 -14.49
N ALA A 85 15.50 -10.99 -15.13
CA ALA A 85 15.32 -11.75 -16.36
C ALA A 85 16.06 -11.08 -17.54
N ARG A 86 16.01 -9.77 -17.67
CA ARG A 86 16.78 -9.01 -18.68
C ARG A 86 18.28 -9.17 -18.48
N SER A 87 18.72 -9.19 -17.23
CA SER A 87 20.14 -9.37 -16.85
C SER A 87 20.58 -10.84 -16.87
N LEU A 88 19.76 -11.75 -17.35
CA LEU A 88 20.04 -13.18 -17.48
C LEU A 88 20.34 -13.89 -16.13
N LEU A 89 19.99 -13.31 -15.02
CA LEU A 89 20.12 -13.92 -13.69
C LEU A 89 19.04 -14.98 -13.43
N LEU A 90 17.94 -14.93 -14.17
CA LEU A 90 16.90 -15.97 -14.15
C LEU A 90 17.03 -16.85 -15.40
N PRO A 91 16.73 -18.16 -15.28
CA PRO A 91 16.78 -19.08 -16.42
C PRO A 91 15.91 -18.60 -17.58
N ARG A 92 16.45 -18.65 -18.79
CA ARG A 92 15.69 -18.35 -20.00
C ARG A 92 14.54 -19.34 -20.17
N ARG A 93 13.42 -18.84 -20.69
CA ARG A 93 12.31 -19.69 -21.15
C ARG A 93 12.80 -20.54 -22.32
N ARG A 94 12.64 -21.86 -22.22
CA ARG A 94 12.87 -22.74 -23.35
C ARG A 94 11.58 -22.89 -24.14
N PRO A 95 11.60 -22.79 -25.47
CA PRO A 95 10.39 -22.90 -26.28
C PRO A 95 9.68 -24.24 -26.14
N ASP A 96 10.42 -25.30 -25.87
CA ASP A 96 10.00 -26.68 -25.72
C ASP A 96 9.48 -27.05 -24.33
N ARG A 97 9.69 -26.21 -23.34
CA ARG A 97 9.30 -26.51 -21.95
C ARG A 97 8.74 -25.29 -21.23
N ARG A 98 7.42 -25.31 -20.99
CA ARG A 98 6.77 -24.33 -20.12
C ARG A 98 7.19 -24.53 -18.67
N GLN A 99 7.84 -23.54 -18.08
CA GLN A 99 8.03 -23.49 -16.64
C GLN A 99 6.78 -22.88 -15.99
N PRO A 100 6.23 -23.50 -14.93
CA PRO A 100 5.11 -22.92 -14.19
C PRO A 100 5.49 -21.55 -13.61
N LEU A 101 4.55 -20.59 -13.66
CA LEU A 101 4.77 -19.22 -13.19
C LEU A 101 5.18 -19.15 -11.71
N TRP A 102 4.63 -20.06 -10.90
CA TRP A 102 4.98 -20.10 -9.47
C TRP A 102 6.47 -20.43 -9.24
N GLN A 103 7.07 -21.29 -10.04
CA GLN A 103 8.52 -21.60 -9.94
C GLN A 103 9.37 -20.39 -10.30
N GLN A 104 8.95 -19.60 -11.29
CA GLN A 104 9.65 -18.37 -11.66
C GLN A 104 9.56 -17.34 -10.53
N ARG A 105 8.37 -17.20 -9.92
CA ARG A 105 8.16 -16.30 -8.76
C ARG A 105 9.03 -16.73 -7.59
N GLN A 106 9.04 -18.02 -7.27
CA GLN A 106 9.86 -18.56 -6.17
C GLN A 106 11.35 -18.31 -6.38
N ARG A 107 11.87 -18.58 -7.57
CA ARG A 107 13.29 -18.34 -7.89
C ARG A 107 13.63 -16.85 -7.83
N SER A 108 12.76 -15.99 -8.35
CA SER A 108 12.93 -14.55 -8.27
C SER A 108 12.92 -14.07 -6.82
N SER A 109 12.03 -14.57 -5.98
CA SER A 109 11.95 -14.24 -4.56
C SER A 109 13.21 -14.68 -3.81
N GLN A 110 13.72 -15.88 -4.09
CA GLN A 110 14.98 -16.37 -3.50
C GLN A 110 16.17 -15.49 -3.94
N LEU A 111 16.24 -15.14 -5.23
CA LEU A 111 17.26 -14.24 -5.76
C LEU A 111 17.18 -12.87 -5.12
N LEU A 112 15.97 -12.31 -4.97
CA LEU A 112 15.75 -11.03 -4.30
C LEU A 112 16.23 -11.08 -2.86
N GLY A 113 15.91 -12.15 -2.11
CA GLY A 113 16.35 -12.31 -0.72
C GLY A 113 17.87 -12.38 -0.57
N VAL A 114 18.59 -12.93 -1.58
CA VAL A 114 20.06 -12.88 -1.61
C VAL A 114 20.57 -11.50 -2.01
N ALA A 115 20.02 -10.93 -3.09
CA ALA A 115 20.42 -9.64 -3.63
C ALA A 115 20.23 -8.50 -2.61
N SER A 116 19.19 -8.55 -1.79
CA SER A 116 18.91 -7.54 -0.76
C SER A 116 19.99 -7.42 0.33
N ARG A 117 20.91 -8.38 0.40
CA ARG A 117 22.09 -8.30 1.27
C ARG A 117 23.19 -7.39 0.69
N PHE A 118 23.05 -6.99 -0.55
CA PHE A 118 24.01 -6.19 -1.28
C PHE A 118 23.31 -4.94 -1.83
N PRO A 119 23.22 -3.84 -1.06
CA PRO A 119 22.44 -2.65 -1.43
C PRO A 119 22.84 -2.05 -2.79
N ASP A 120 24.10 -2.17 -3.16
CA ASP A 120 24.64 -1.63 -4.42
C ASP A 120 24.49 -2.59 -5.61
N PHE A 121 23.72 -3.68 -5.44
CA PHE A 121 23.55 -4.64 -6.52
C PHE A 121 22.78 -4.00 -7.69
N PRO A 122 23.37 -3.93 -8.92
CA PRO A 122 22.84 -3.11 -10.00
C PRO A 122 21.39 -3.41 -10.38
N VAL A 123 20.98 -4.68 -10.30
CA VAL A 123 19.60 -5.09 -10.63
C VAL A 123 18.60 -4.62 -9.59
N LEU A 124 18.97 -4.51 -8.31
CA LEU A 124 18.14 -3.89 -7.28
C LEU A 124 17.97 -2.41 -7.52
N LEU A 125 19.09 -1.72 -7.83
CA LEU A 125 19.07 -0.27 -8.12
C LEU A 125 18.21 0.03 -9.35
N GLU A 126 18.32 -0.78 -10.40
CA GLU A 126 17.52 -0.62 -11.61
C GLU A 126 16.02 -0.86 -11.33
N ALA A 127 15.68 -1.91 -10.59
CA ALA A 127 14.30 -2.17 -10.20
C ALA A 127 13.71 -1.02 -9.34
N ALA A 128 14.52 -0.48 -8.41
CA ALA A 128 14.12 0.67 -7.61
C ALA A 128 13.92 1.94 -8.47
N ARG A 129 14.84 2.18 -9.42
CA ARG A 129 14.73 3.30 -10.37
C ARG A 129 13.45 3.20 -11.20
N GLU A 130 13.18 2.03 -11.80
CA GLU A 130 11.95 1.80 -12.56
C GLU A 130 10.69 2.10 -11.72
N CYS A 131 10.63 1.61 -10.48
CA CYS A 131 9.48 1.89 -9.62
C CYS A 131 9.34 3.39 -9.31
N LEU A 132 10.44 4.07 -8.97
CA LEU A 132 10.39 5.46 -8.49
C LEU A 132 10.24 6.49 -9.61
N GLN A 133 10.66 6.17 -10.84
CA GLN A 133 10.68 7.10 -11.96
C GLN A 133 9.63 6.77 -13.03
N ASP A 134 9.39 5.47 -13.27
CA ASP A 134 8.54 5.04 -14.38
C ASP A 134 7.13 4.64 -13.89
N ASP A 135 7.01 4.06 -12.68
CA ASP A 135 5.71 3.61 -12.14
C ASP A 135 5.07 4.64 -11.21
N PHE A 136 5.87 5.34 -10.38
CA PHE A 136 5.35 6.31 -9.41
C PHE A 136 5.68 7.75 -9.82
N ASP A 137 4.71 8.63 -9.73
CA ASP A 137 4.91 10.08 -9.84
C ASP A 137 5.24 10.68 -8.45
N VAL A 138 6.43 10.34 -7.94
CA VAL A 138 6.89 10.81 -6.62
C VAL A 138 7.02 12.33 -6.58
N ASP A 139 7.51 12.93 -7.67
CA ASP A 139 7.64 14.39 -7.78
C ASP A 139 6.29 15.09 -7.85
N GLY A 140 5.31 14.50 -8.54
CA GLY A 140 3.93 14.98 -8.59
C GLY A 140 3.29 14.93 -7.20
N LEU A 141 3.48 13.84 -6.46
CA LEU A 141 2.98 13.72 -5.09
C LEU A 141 3.62 14.78 -4.18
N ALA A 142 4.94 14.96 -4.24
CA ALA A 142 5.62 15.99 -3.45
C ALA A 142 5.15 17.41 -3.80
N ARG A 143 4.87 17.69 -5.08
CA ARG A 143 4.25 18.96 -5.52
C ARG A 143 2.87 19.13 -4.95
N LEU A 144 2.03 18.10 -5.02
CA LEU A 144 0.68 18.13 -4.44
C LEU A 144 0.72 18.43 -2.94
N MET A 145 1.60 17.74 -2.20
CA MET A 145 1.76 17.99 -0.76
C MET A 145 2.21 19.42 -0.47
N ARG A 146 3.12 20.00 -1.27
CA ARG A 146 3.51 21.41 -1.19
C ARG A 146 2.33 22.37 -1.46
N ASP A 147 1.48 22.03 -2.42
CA ASP A 147 0.31 22.83 -2.76
C ASP A 147 -0.73 22.80 -1.63
N VAL A 148 -0.90 21.65 -0.99
CA VAL A 148 -1.73 21.50 0.22
C VAL A 148 -1.16 22.33 1.38
N ALA A 149 0.14 22.17 1.68
CA ALA A 149 0.82 22.90 2.75
C ALA A 149 0.76 24.42 2.53
N ALA A 150 0.89 24.89 1.29
CA ALA A 150 0.78 26.29 0.90
C ALA A 150 -0.68 26.77 0.76
N ARG A 151 -1.67 25.93 1.07
CA ARG A 151 -3.12 26.22 0.92
C ARG A 151 -3.56 26.57 -0.50
N ARG A 152 -2.78 26.20 -1.52
CA ARG A 152 -3.20 26.30 -2.92
C ARG A 152 -4.21 25.21 -3.28
N VAL A 153 -4.10 24.06 -2.66
CA VAL A 153 -5.11 22.99 -2.70
C VAL A 153 -5.79 22.95 -1.34
N ARG A 154 -7.10 23.09 -1.33
CA ARG A 154 -7.91 23.05 -0.12
C ARG A 154 -8.32 21.60 0.16
N VAL A 155 -7.93 21.09 1.31
CA VAL A 155 -8.44 19.82 1.85
C VAL A 155 -9.63 20.11 2.74
N VAL A 156 -10.70 19.32 2.59
CA VAL A 156 -11.93 19.45 3.37
C VAL A 156 -12.29 18.11 3.95
N GLU A 157 -12.42 18.04 5.25
CA GLU A 157 -12.93 16.87 5.96
C GLU A 157 -14.45 16.94 6.05
N VAL A 158 -15.12 15.84 5.71
CA VAL A 158 -16.58 15.72 5.79
C VAL A 158 -16.93 14.36 6.37
N THR A 159 -17.67 14.37 7.47
CA THR A 159 -18.22 13.15 8.08
C THR A 159 -19.65 12.92 7.61
N THR A 160 -19.92 11.76 7.03
CA THR A 160 -21.23 11.40 6.51
C THR A 160 -21.65 9.99 6.97
N PRO A 161 -22.92 9.76 7.27
CA PRO A 161 -23.41 8.44 7.65
C PRO A 161 -23.51 7.46 6.46
N THR A 162 -23.46 7.99 5.23
CA THR A 162 -23.52 7.22 3.99
C THR A 162 -22.37 7.64 3.08
N PRO A 163 -21.83 6.70 2.28
CA PRO A 163 -20.76 7.02 1.36
C PRO A 163 -21.14 8.11 0.36
N SER A 164 -20.24 9.05 0.12
CA SER A 164 -20.39 10.04 -0.95
C SER A 164 -20.49 9.35 -2.33
N PRO A 165 -21.04 10.00 -3.35
CA PRO A 165 -21.05 9.46 -4.72
C PRO A 165 -19.66 9.06 -5.22
N PHE A 166 -18.62 9.80 -4.85
CA PHE A 166 -17.22 9.51 -5.20
C PHE A 166 -16.67 8.26 -4.49
N ALA A 167 -17.08 8.05 -3.24
CA ALA A 167 -16.64 6.90 -2.46
C ALA A 167 -17.36 5.60 -2.85
N ARG A 168 -18.52 5.68 -3.51
CA ARG A 168 -19.32 4.47 -3.85
C ARG A 168 -18.61 3.52 -4.78
N SER A 169 -17.94 4.03 -5.81
CA SER A 169 -17.18 3.22 -6.78
C SER A 169 -16.03 2.48 -6.08
N LEU A 170 -15.29 3.18 -5.24
CA LEU A 170 -14.18 2.64 -4.47
C LEU A 170 -14.66 1.58 -3.47
N LEU A 171 -15.75 1.86 -2.76
CA LEU A 171 -16.34 0.89 -1.80
C LEU A 171 -16.90 -0.34 -2.50
N PHE A 172 -17.48 -0.18 -3.69
CA PHE A 172 -17.91 -1.31 -4.50
C PHE A 172 -16.72 -2.19 -4.89
N GLY A 173 -15.63 -1.59 -5.35
CA GLY A 173 -14.37 -2.29 -5.65
C GLY A 173 -13.82 -3.03 -4.43
N TYR A 174 -13.81 -2.37 -3.27
CA TYR A 174 -13.40 -2.97 -2.01
C TYR A 174 -14.26 -4.19 -1.63
N THR A 175 -15.59 -4.06 -1.72
CA THR A 175 -16.52 -5.17 -1.41
C THR A 175 -16.35 -6.33 -2.39
N ALA A 176 -16.18 -6.03 -3.68
CA ALA A 176 -15.93 -7.04 -4.70
C ALA A 176 -14.64 -7.82 -4.43
N GLN A 177 -13.55 -7.14 -4.08
CA GLN A 177 -12.29 -7.78 -3.71
C GLN A 177 -12.49 -8.78 -2.56
N PHE A 178 -13.24 -8.42 -1.53
CA PHE A 178 -13.54 -9.29 -0.40
C PHE A 178 -14.33 -10.55 -0.78
N LEU A 179 -15.30 -10.40 -1.70
CA LEU A 179 -16.08 -11.52 -2.18
C LEU A 179 -15.24 -12.49 -3.01
N TYR A 180 -14.35 -11.97 -3.86
CA TYR A 180 -13.49 -12.79 -4.72
C TYR A 180 -12.28 -13.39 -3.99
N GLU A 181 -11.74 -12.73 -2.96
CA GLU A 181 -10.70 -13.32 -2.10
C GLU A 181 -11.21 -14.56 -1.35
N GLY A 182 -12.51 -14.63 -1.08
CA GLY A 182 -13.18 -15.82 -0.52
C GLY A 182 -13.10 -17.05 -1.41
N ASP A 183 -13.08 -16.87 -2.73
CA ASP A 183 -13.11 -17.94 -3.73
C ASP A 183 -11.72 -18.31 -4.26
N ALA A 184 -10.65 -17.61 -3.85
CA ALA A 184 -9.30 -17.96 -4.25
C ALA A 184 -8.91 -19.35 -3.73
N PRO A 185 -8.35 -20.24 -4.58
CA PRO A 185 -7.91 -21.56 -4.16
C PRO A 185 -6.96 -21.51 -2.97
N LEU A 186 -7.09 -22.44 -2.03
CA LEU A 186 -6.25 -22.53 -0.82
C LEU A 186 -4.75 -22.49 -1.09
N ALA A 187 -4.33 -22.87 -2.30
CA ALA A 187 -2.95 -22.81 -2.76
C ALA A 187 -2.44 -21.38 -2.98
N GLU A 188 -3.32 -20.46 -3.41
CA GLU A 188 -2.97 -19.05 -3.61
C GLU A 188 -2.96 -18.26 -2.29
N ARG A 189 -3.83 -18.62 -1.34
CA ARG A 189 -3.85 -18.04 0.02
C ARG A 189 -2.59 -18.34 0.81
N ARG A 190 -1.97 -19.52 0.61
CA ARG A 190 -0.71 -19.90 1.25
C ARG A 190 0.53 -19.26 0.62
N ALA A 191 0.42 -18.73 -0.59
CA ALA A 191 1.52 -18.03 -1.26
C ALA A 191 1.54 -16.53 -0.96
N ALA A 192 0.48 -15.98 -0.34
CA ALA A 192 0.32 -14.57 0.01
C ALA A 192 0.54 -14.31 1.51
N ALA A 193 0.67 -15.35 2.34
CA ALA A 193 1.04 -15.30 3.76
C ALA A 193 2.54 -15.61 3.93
#